data_a3b19a50dcde6f6ad5f14c680a42975f
#
_entry.id   a3b19a50dcde6f6ad5f14c680a42975f
#
_cell.length_a   1.000
_cell.length_b   1.000
_cell.length_c   1.000
_cell.angle_alpha   90.00
_cell.angle_beta   90.00
_cell.angle_gamma   90.00
#
_symmetry.space_group_name_H-M   'P 1'
#
loop_
_entity.id
_entity.type
_entity.pdbx_description
1 polymer ?
#
loop_
_entity_poly.entity_id
_entity_poly.type
_entity_poly.pdbx_seq_one_letter_code
_entity_poly.pdbx_strand_id
1 'polypeptide(L)'
;MKPMLDWHGVLSGQPLQWIISGFLTTVWVSVAGILLATALAVLLLALRLGGGRVGRGLVAAWVSLFRNTPLLVQLLFWYFAAWNLLPLAVKDVVNDEHAWSILPGNVWWLTPEFLCSMWGLGVFTSAFLVEEIASGLRAVSHGQREAALSQGFTPWQELRFILLPQGLANAWQPIVGQYLNLMKLSSLASGIGFAELTYQVRQIESYNAHALEAFAVGTALYLA
;
A
#
# COMPACT_ATOMS: atom_id res chain seq x y z
N MET A 1 3.76 -36.00 -28.34
CA MET A 1 2.90 -35.24 -27.40
C MET A 1 3.73 -34.08 -26.89
N LYS A 2 3.32 -32.84 -27.14
CA LYS A 2 3.92 -31.69 -26.42
C LYS A 2 3.58 -31.88 -24.94
N PRO A 3 4.52 -31.65 -24.00
CA PRO A 3 4.18 -31.68 -22.58
C PRO A 3 3.01 -30.74 -22.35
N MET A 4 2.05 -31.16 -21.50
CA MET A 4 0.82 -30.40 -21.22
C MET A 4 1.13 -29.05 -20.55
N LEU A 5 2.32 -28.90 -19.97
CA LEU A 5 2.87 -27.69 -19.34
C LEU A 5 4.29 -27.48 -19.81
N ASP A 6 4.62 -26.24 -20.23
CA ASP A 6 5.96 -25.85 -20.63
C ASP A 6 6.52 -24.76 -19.69
N TRP A 7 7.09 -25.20 -18.59
CA TRP A 7 7.72 -24.33 -17.61
C TRP A 7 8.94 -23.57 -18.14
N HIS A 8 9.63 -24.14 -19.13
CA HIS A 8 10.81 -23.51 -19.71
C HIS A 8 10.41 -22.23 -20.47
N GLY A 9 9.23 -22.21 -21.09
CA GLY A 9 8.71 -21.02 -21.77
C GLY A 9 8.42 -19.83 -20.84
N VAL A 10 8.31 -20.05 -19.54
CA VAL A 10 8.02 -19.02 -18.53
C VAL A 10 9.23 -18.75 -17.65
N LEU A 11 10.00 -19.78 -17.29
CA LEU A 11 11.14 -19.67 -16.36
C LEU A 11 12.49 -19.49 -17.07
N SER A 12 12.50 -19.06 -18.32
CA SER A 12 13.74 -18.79 -19.06
C SER A 12 13.61 -17.55 -19.96
N GLY A 13 14.75 -17.00 -20.35
CA GLY A 13 14.82 -15.88 -21.28
C GLY A 13 14.07 -14.62 -20.83
N GLN A 14 13.41 -13.97 -21.77
CA GLN A 14 12.67 -12.72 -21.54
C GLN A 14 11.51 -12.85 -20.54
N PRO A 15 10.69 -13.92 -20.55
CA PRO A 15 9.63 -14.09 -19.57
C PRO A 15 10.11 -14.13 -18.12
N LEU A 16 11.22 -14.80 -17.86
CA LEU A 16 11.82 -14.81 -16.51
C LEU A 16 12.25 -13.42 -16.05
N GLN A 17 12.83 -12.62 -16.96
CA GLN A 17 13.20 -11.24 -16.64
C GLN A 17 11.98 -10.40 -16.29
N TRP A 18 10.87 -10.56 -17.01
CA TRP A 18 9.61 -9.89 -16.69
C TRP A 18 9.06 -10.29 -15.33
N ILE A 19 9.10 -11.57 -14.98
CA ILE A 19 8.67 -12.04 -13.65
C ILE A 19 9.51 -11.40 -12.55
N ILE A 20 10.84 -11.41 -12.70
CA ILE A 20 11.75 -10.83 -11.71
C ILE A 20 11.51 -9.33 -11.56
N SER A 21 11.44 -8.60 -12.67
CA SER A 21 11.19 -7.15 -12.64
C SER A 21 9.83 -6.82 -12.06
N GLY A 22 8.79 -7.56 -12.45
CA GLY A 22 7.44 -7.40 -11.91
C GLY A 22 7.37 -7.67 -10.42
N PHE A 23 8.02 -8.72 -9.93
CA PHE A 23 8.10 -9.03 -8.51
C PHE A 23 8.80 -7.93 -7.73
N LEU A 24 9.97 -7.46 -8.19
CA LEU A 24 10.68 -6.35 -7.56
C LEU A 24 9.85 -5.06 -7.55
N THR A 25 9.14 -4.78 -8.63
CA THR A 25 8.23 -3.63 -8.73
C THR A 25 7.07 -3.75 -7.74
N THR A 26 6.48 -4.94 -7.59
CA THR A 26 5.45 -5.24 -6.57
C THR A 26 5.97 -5.00 -5.16
N VAL A 27 7.15 -5.50 -4.84
CA VAL A 27 7.76 -5.28 -3.51
C VAL A 27 8.00 -3.80 -3.25
N TRP A 28 8.55 -3.08 -4.22
CA TRP A 28 8.84 -1.65 -4.09
C TRP A 28 7.59 -0.80 -3.87
N VAL A 29 6.58 -0.97 -4.70
CA VAL A 29 5.34 -0.19 -4.53
C VAL A 29 4.64 -0.56 -3.22
N SER A 30 4.74 -1.82 -2.80
CA SER A 30 4.20 -2.28 -1.51
C SER A 30 4.92 -1.62 -0.34
N VAL A 31 6.25 -1.61 -0.33
CA VAL A 31 7.04 -0.94 0.73
C VAL A 31 6.73 0.56 0.77
N ALA A 32 6.75 1.23 -0.39
CA ALA A 32 6.43 2.66 -0.47
C ALA A 32 4.99 2.95 0.00
N GLY A 33 4.02 2.13 -0.41
CA GLY A 33 2.63 2.22 0.01
C GLY A 33 2.44 1.97 1.51
N ILE A 34 3.15 0.99 2.10
CA ILE A 34 3.14 0.71 3.54
C ILE A 34 3.69 1.90 4.34
N LEU A 35 4.82 2.46 3.91
CA LEU A 35 5.40 3.64 4.57
C LEU A 35 4.44 4.83 4.54
N LEU A 36 3.86 5.10 3.39
CA LEU A 36 2.87 6.16 3.23
C LEU A 36 1.61 5.91 4.06
N ALA A 37 1.06 4.69 4.00
CA ALA A 37 -0.13 4.30 4.78
C ALA A 37 0.10 4.44 6.28
N THR A 38 1.28 4.03 6.76
CA THR A 38 1.65 4.14 8.18
C THR A 38 1.80 5.61 8.60
N ALA A 39 2.48 6.44 7.80
CA ALA A 39 2.61 7.86 8.07
C ALA A 39 1.24 8.55 8.12
N LEU A 40 0.37 8.29 7.16
CA LEU A 40 -1.00 8.82 7.14
C LEU A 40 -1.82 8.30 8.33
N ALA A 41 -1.73 7.02 8.69
CA ALA A 41 -2.44 6.46 9.83
C ALA A 41 -2.01 7.11 11.15
N VAL A 42 -0.71 7.36 11.34
CA VAL A 42 -0.20 8.09 12.51
C VAL A 42 -0.73 9.52 12.55
N LEU A 43 -0.73 10.24 11.43
CA LEU A 43 -1.29 11.60 11.35
C LEU A 43 -2.79 11.62 11.64
N LEU A 44 -3.54 10.68 11.06
CA LEU A 44 -4.98 10.53 11.30
C LEU A 44 -5.27 10.17 12.76
N LEU A 45 -4.46 9.31 13.38
CA LEU A 45 -4.59 8.97 14.79
C LEU A 45 -4.32 10.19 15.68
N ALA A 46 -3.25 10.93 15.41
CA ALA A 46 -2.94 12.17 16.12
C ALA A 46 -4.08 13.20 16.01
N LEU A 47 -4.64 13.37 14.81
CA LEU A 47 -5.80 14.23 14.58
C LEU A 47 -7.03 13.74 15.32
N ARG A 48 -7.27 12.44 15.37
CA ARG A 48 -8.41 11.83 16.11
C ARG A 48 -8.31 12.05 17.61
N LEU A 49 -7.11 11.95 18.19
CA LEU A 49 -6.86 12.07 19.62
C LEU A 49 -6.79 13.53 20.07
N GLY A 50 -6.13 14.41 19.30
CA GLY A 50 -5.91 15.80 19.64
C GLY A 50 -6.90 16.81 19.07
N GLY A 51 -7.56 16.48 17.96
CA GLY A 51 -8.40 17.41 17.18
C GLY A 51 -9.84 17.60 17.66
N GLY A 52 -10.19 17.11 18.85
CA GLY A 52 -11.51 17.27 19.44
C GLY A 52 -12.64 16.69 18.58
N ARG A 53 -13.78 17.39 18.49
CA ARG A 53 -14.92 16.95 17.66
C ARG A 53 -14.64 17.07 16.16
N VAL A 54 -13.96 18.13 15.76
CA VAL A 54 -13.64 18.38 14.33
C VAL A 54 -12.64 17.33 13.82
N GLY A 55 -11.55 17.08 14.54
CA GLY A 55 -10.57 16.07 14.16
C GLY A 55 -11.18 14.68 14.05
N ARG A 56 -12.02 14.29 15.01
CA ARG A 56 -12.75 13.01 14.93
C ARG A 56 -13.68 12.94 13.72
N GLY A 57 -14.38 14.04 13.40
CA GLY A 57 -15.25 14.11 12.23
C GLY A 57 -14.48 13.97 10.91
N LEU A 58 -13.33 14.65 10.77
CA LEU A 58 -12.48 14.56 9.59
C LEU A 58 -11.91 13.14 9.41
N VAL A 59 -11.43 12.51 10.49
CA VAL A 59 -10.95 11.13 10.42
C VAL A 59 -12.09 10.16 10.07
N ALA A 60 -13.28 10.34 10.62
CA ALA A 60 -14.45 9.52 10.28
C ALA A 60 -14.83 9.66 8.80
N ALA A 61 -14.80 10.89 8.26
CA ALA A 61 -15.05 11.14 6.84
C ALA A 61 -13.99 10.47 5.94
N TRP A 62 -12.70 10.57 6.30
CA TRP A 62 -11.61 9.88 5.62
C TRP A 62 -11.81 8.37 5.59
N VAL A 63 -12.04 7.78 6.74
CA VAL A 63 -12.26 6.33 6.88
C VAL A 63 -13.49 5.90 6.07
N SER A 64 -14.59 6.64 6.18
CA SER A 64 -15.82 6.35 5.42
C SER A 64 -15.60 6.42 3.92
N LEU A 65 -14.91 7.44 3.42
CA LEU A 65 -14.65 7.61 2.00
C LEU A 65 -13.80 6.46 1.43
N PHE A 66 -12.64 6.21 2.03
CA PHE A 66 -11.66 5.29 1.45
C PHE A 66 -11.94 3.81 1.73
N ARG A 67 -12.68 3.47 2.79
CA ARG A 67 -13.12 2.09 3.03
C ARG A 67 -14.34 1.68 2.24
N ASN A 68 -15.22 2.62 1.91
CA ASN A 68 -16.47 2.33 1.21
C ASN A 68 -16.38 2.47 -0.32
N THR A 69 -15.22 2.88 -0.84
CA THR A 69 -14.96 2.91 -2.29
C THR A 69 -14.00 1.78 -2.69
N PRO A 70 -14.29 1.05 -3.79
CA PRO A 70 -13.40 0.00 -4.27
C PRO A 70 -12.02 0.56 -4.65
N LEU A 71 -10.94 -0.11 -4.24
CA LEU A 71 -9.58 0.36 -4.49
C LEU A 71 -9.29 0.54 -5.99
N LEU A 72 -9.74 -0.37 -6.85
CA LEU A 72 -9.53 -0.22 -8.30
C LEU A 72 -10.13 1.09 -8.83
N VAL A 73 -11.31 1.47 -8.36
CA VAL A 73 -11.96 2.74 -8.75
C VAL A 73 -11.12 3.93 -8.27
N GLN A 74 -10.55 3.84 -7.06
CA GLN A 74 -9.64 4.87 -6.55
C GLN A 74 -8.38 4.99 -7.40
N LEU A 75 -7.74 3.86 -7.79
CA LEU A 75 -6.54 3.85 -8.65
C LEU A 75 -6.83 4.49 -10.01
N LEU A 76 -7.95 4.12 -10.63
CA LEU A 76 -8.39 4.73 -11.89
C LEU A 76 -8.63 6.24 -11.75
N PHE A 77 -9.26 6.68 -10.65
CA PHE A 77 -9.45 8.10 -10.36
C PHE A 77 -8.13 8.84 -10.18
N TRP A 78 -7.19 8.30 -9.37
CA TRP A 78 -5.90 8.94 -9.13
C TRP A 78 -5.09 9.09 -10.42
N TYR A 79 -5.07 8.06 -11.27
CA TYR A 79 -4.28 8.05 -12.49
C TYR A 79 -4.95 8.84 -13.63
N PHE A 80 -6.22 8.58 -13.95
CA PHE A 80 -6.89 9.19 -15.09
C PHE A 80 -7.51 10.56 -14.80
N ALA A 81 -7.87 10.86 -13.55
CA ALA A 81 -8.48 12.14 -13.20
C ALA A 81 -7.51 13.03 -12.41
N ALA A 82 -7.11 12.63 -11.20
CA ALA A 82 -6.34 13.48 -10.31
C ALA A 82 -4.95 13.85 -10.87
N TRP A 83 -4.25 12.90 -11.49
CA TRP A 83 -2.97 13.15 -12.15
C TRP A 83 -3.09 14.23 -13.23
N ASN A 84 -4.15 14.18 -14.02
CA ASN A 84 -4.38 15.14 -15.10
C ASN A 84 -4.71 16.56 -14.61
N LEU A 85 -5.19 16.71 -13.38
CA LEU A 85 -5.45 18.01 -12.74
C LEU A 85 -4.18 18.67 -12.16
N LEU A 86 -3.06 17.94 -12.06
CA LEU A 86 -1.81 18.49 -11.55
C LEU A 86 -1.23 19.54 -12.50
N PRO A 87 -0.54 20.58 -11.99
CA PRO A 87 0.16 21.55 -12.79
C PRO A 87 1.22 20.90 -13.69
N LEU A 88 1.42 21.47 -14.89
CA LEU A 88 2.43 20.98 -15.86
C LEU A 88 3.82 20.85 -15.23
N ALA A 89 4.24 21.83 -14.44
CA ALA A 89 5.53 21.79 -13.77
C ALA A 89 5.77 20.56 -12.88
N VAL A 90 4.71 20.00 -12.27
CA VAL A 90 4.80 18.74 -11.50
C VAL A 90 4.92 17.54 -12.43
N LYS A 91 4.16 17.54 -13.53
CA LYS A 91 4.19 16.47 -14.54
C LYS A 91 5.53 16.42 -15.25
N ASP A 92 6.08 17.59 -15.61
CA ASP A 92 7.37 17.72 -16.27
C ASP A 92 8.49 17.15 -15.38
N VAL A 93 8.50 17.48 -14.07
CA VAL A 93 9.48 16.87 -13.13
C VAL A 93 9.40 15.34 -13.07
N VAL A 94 8.21 14.77 -13.27
CA VAL A 94 8.05 13.30 -13.24
C VAL A 94 8.38 12.66 -14.58
N ASN A 95 8.10 13.34 -15.68
CA ASN A 95 8.25 12.80 -17.04
C ASN A 95 9.61 13.09 -17.68
N ASP A 96 10.32 14.11 -17.19
CA ASP A 96 11.63 14.50 -17.73
C ASP A 96 12.72 13.50 -17.34
N GLU A 97 13.74 13.36 -18.20
CA GLU A 97 14.96 12.62 -17.88
C GLU A 97 15.74 13.35 -16.78
N HIS A 98 16.11 12.62 -15.73
CA HIS A 98 16.83 13.20 -14.59
C HIS A 98 18.32 12.92 -14.70
N ALA A 99 19.12 13.97 -14.84
CA ALA A 99 20.58 13.90 -14.93
C ALA A 99 21.26 13.26 -13.70
N TRP A 100 20.58 13.22 -12.54
CA TRP A 100 21.07 12.56 -11.33
C TRP A 100 20.80 11.05 -11.30
N SER A 101 20.03 10.51 -12.23
CA SER A 101 19.83 9.07 -12.35
C SER A 101 21.08 8.41 -12.91
N ILE A 102 21.71 7.56 -12.10
CA ILE A 102 22.83 6.71 -12.52
C ILE A 102 22.39 5.45 -13.27
N LEU A 103 21.07 5.21 -13.35
CA LEU A 103 20.50 4.10 -14.10
C LEU A 103 20.23 4.54 -15.54
N PRO A 104 20.55 3.69 -16.54
CA PRO A 104 20.19 3.97 -17.92
C PRO A 104 18.65 4.05 -18.05
N GLY A 105 18.17 5.19 -18.51
CA GLY A 105 16.75 5.49 -18.56
C GLY A 105 16.23 6.26 -17.35
N ASN A 106 14.96 6.55 -17.34
CA ASN A 106 14.28 7.27 -16.28
C ASN A 106 14.32 6.53 -14.93
N VAL A 107 14.24 7.31 -13.87
CA VAL A 107 14.09 6.79 -12.51
C VAL A 107 12.79 6.01 -12.44
N TRP A 108 12.85 4.69 -12.45
CA TRP A 108 11.70 3.78 -12.59
C TRP A 108 10.64 3.92 -11.49
N TRP A 109 10.99 4.48 -10.34
CA TRP A 109 10.06 4.79 -9.24
C TRP A 109 9.45 6.19 -9.34
N LEU A 110 9.86 7.02 -10.31
CA LEU A 110 9.31 8.35 -10.55
C LEU A 110 8.45 8.35 -11.82
N THR A 111 7.54 7.38 -11.93
CA THR A 111 6.55 7.34 -13.00
C THR A 111 5.15 7.68 -12.48
N PRO A 112 4.26 8.22 -13.31
CA PRO A 112 2.88 8.49 -12.92
C PRO A 112 2.18 7.26 -12.36
N GLU A 113 2.41 6.09 -12.98
CA GLU A 113 1.82 4.81 -12.56
C GLU A 113 2.30 4.41 -11.18
N PHE A 114 3.61 4.54 -10.90
CA PHE A 114 4.17 4.23 -9.58
C PHE A 114 3.61 5.17 -8.52
N LEU A 115 3.64 6.48 -8.77
CA LEU A 115 3.19 7.48 -7.81
C LEU A 115 1.70 7.36 -7.50
N CYS A 116 0.87 7.15 -8.52
CA CYS A 116 -0.57 6.95 -8.34
C CYS A 116 -0.89 5.63 -7.64
N SER A 117 -0.12 4.56 -7.93
CA SER A 117 -0.26 3.27 -7.24
C SER A 117 0.13 3.37 -5.77
N MET A 118 1.30 3.94 -5.47
CA MET A 118 1.78 4.18 -4.10
C MET A 118 0.77 5.02 -3.30
N TRP A 119 0.31 6.13 -3.90
CA TRP A 119 -0.66 7.03 -3.28
C TRP A 119 -2.00 6.32 -3.02
N GLY A 120 -2.59 5.70 -4.04
CA GLY A 120 -3.88 5.02 -3.93
C GLY A 120 -3.85 3.89 -2.90
N LEU A 121 -2.83 3.02 -2.94
CA LEU A 121 -2.62 1.95 -1.97
C LEU A 121 -2.39 2.51 -0.54
N GLY A 122 -1.57 3.56 -0.43
CA GLY A 122 -1.25 4.18 0.84
C GLY A 122 -2.46 4.83 1.51
N VAL A 123 -3.21 5.63 0.75
CA VAL A 123 -4.43 6.31 1.23
C VAL A 123 -5.50 5.29 1.63
N PHE A 124 -5.76 4.30 0.77
CA PHE A 124 -6.72 3.23 1.05
C PHE A 124 -6.36 2.48 2.34
N THR A 125 -5.12 2.01 2.45
CA THR A 125 -4.68 1.21 3.60
C THR A 125 -4.62 2.03 4.89
N SER A 126 -4.31 3.34 4.82
CA SER A 126 -4.30 4.23 5.98
C SER A 126 -5.64 4.29 6.72
N ALA A 127 -6.74 4.21 5.96
CA ALA A 127 -8.09 4.22 6.52
C ALA A 127 -8.40 2.95 7.34
N PHE A 128 -7.79 1.82 7.00
CA PHE A 128 -7.87 0.60 7.79
C PHE A 128 -6.91 0.65 8.98
N LEU A 129 -5.66 1.05 8.77
CA LEU A 129 -4.65 1.10 9.83
C LEU A 129 -5.06 2.00 11.00
N VAL A 130 -5.62 3.18 10.73
CA VAL A 130 -6.06 4.09 11.81
C VAL A 130 -7.17 3.46 12.67
N GLU A 131 -8.05 2.66 12.08
CA GLU A 131 -9.10 1.96 12.82
C GLU A 131 -8.53 0.76 13.62
N GLU A 132 -7.59 0.00 13.06
CA GLU A 132 -6.92 -1.11 13.76
C GLU A 132 -6.15 -0.59 14.98
N ILE A 133 -5.36 0.48 14.82
CA ILE A 133 -4.63 1.09 15.94
C ILE A 133 -5.61 1.64 16.98
N ALA A 134 -6.64 2.34 16.56
CA ALA A 134 -7.65 2.88 17.47
C ALA A 134 -8.41 1.77 18.21
N SER A 135 -8.65 0.63 17.56
CA SER A 135 -9.25 -0.55 18.19
C SER A 135 -8.32 -1.15 19.24
N GLY A 136 -7.04 -1.30 18.91
CA GLY A 136 -6.04 -1.77 19.88
C GLY A 136 -5.92 -0.88 21.12
N LEU A 137 -5.98 0.46 20.93
CA LEU A 137 -6.00 1.39 22.07
C LEU A 137 -7.26 1.24 22.95
N ARG A 138 -8.42 0.99 22.33
CA ARG A 138 -9.67 0.75 23.07
C ARG A 138 -9.67 -0.57 23.83
N ALA A 139 -8.91 -1.55 23.36
CA ALA A 139 -8.79 -2.86 23.99
C ALA A 139 -7.94 -2.86 25.29
N VAL A 140 -7.21 -1.77 25.56
CA VAL A 140 -6.50 -1.62 26.85
C VAL A 140 -7.52 -1.50 27.98
N SER A 141 -7.34 -2.32 29.03
CA SER A 141 -8.32 -2.42 30.12
C SER A 141 -8.51 -1.08 30.84
N HIS A 142 -9.75 -0.81 31.27
CA HIS A 142 -10.10 0.41 31.97
C HIS A 142 -9.31 0.58 33.28
N GLY A 143 -9.05 -0.53 33.99
CA GLY A 143 -8.25 -0.53 35.20
C GLY A 143 -6.80 -0.02 35.00
N GLN A 144 -6.19 -0.23 33.84
CA GLN A 144 -4.87 0.34 33.50
C GLN A 144 -4.93 1.87 33.45
N ARG A 145 -5.98 2.41 32.89
CA ARG A 145 -6.22 3.87 32.84
C ARG A 145 -6.46 4.46 34.20
N GLU A 146 -7.31 3.82 34.99
CA GLU A 146 -7.60 4.26 36.37
C GLU A 146 -6.36 4.21 37.25
N ALA A 147 -5.53 3.16 37.14
CA ALA A 147 -4.28 3.04 37.85
C ALA A 147 -3.29 4.16 37.47
N ALA A 148 -3.18 4.49 36.19
CA ALA A 148 -2.33 5.59 35.71
C ALA A 148 -2.80 6.94 36.30
N LEU A 149 -4.10 7.22 36.25
CA LEU A 149 -4.67 8.44 36.79
C LEU A 149 -4.47 8.53 38.31
N SER A 150 -4.62 7.41 39.03
CA SER A 150 -4.39 7.34 40.49
C SER A 150 -2.93 7.59 40.88
N GLN A 151 -1.99 7.33 39.98
CA GLN A 151 -0.57 7.65 40.12
C GLN A 151 -0.22 9.08 39.69
N GLY A 152 -1.20 9.89 39.31
CA GLY A 152 -1.00 11.28 38.87
C GLY A 152 -0.49 11.47 37.47
N PHE A 153 -0.63 10.47 36.59
CA PHE A 153 -0.25 10.62 35.16
C PHE A 153 -1.13 11.66 34.48
N THR A 154 -0.51 12.53 33.73
CA THR A 154 -1.23 13.41 32.81
C THR A 154 -1.79 12.60 31.63
N PRO A 155 -2.83 13.08 30.93
CA PRO A 155 -3.38 12.38 29.74
C PRO A 155 -2.33 12.02 28.67
N TRP A 156 -1.30 12.86 28.52
CA TRP A 156 -0.19 12.58 27.61
C TRP A 156 0.73 11.46 28.10
N GLN A 157 1.01 11.44 29.41
CA GLN A 157 1.81 10.38 30.04
C GLN A 157 1.04 9.04 30.00
N GLU A 158 -0.26 9.06 30.31
CA GLU A 158 -1.13 7.90 30.15
C GLU A 158 -1.09 7.36 28.72
N LEU A 159 -1.30 8.23 27.71
CA LEU A 159 -1.25 7.84 26.29
C LEU A 159 0.10 7.22 25.94
N ARG A 160 1.21 7.92 26.26
CA ARG A 160 2.55 7.53 25.84
C ARG A 160 3.07 6.27 26.52
N PHE A 161 2.85 6.14 27.84
CA PHE A 161 3.49 5.10 28.62
C PHE A 161 2.60 3.89 28.89
N ILE A 162 1.28 4.04 28.81
CA ILE A 162 0.33 2.98 29.12
C ILE A 162 -0.43 2.54 27.86
N LEU A 163 -1.12 3.48 27.17
CA LEU A 163 -2.04 3.14 26.11
C LEU A 163 -1.33 2.76 24.80
N LEU A 164 -0.36 3.56 24.36
CA LEU A 164 0.33 3.30 23.09
C LEU A 164 1.08 1.96 23.09
N PRO A 165 1.92 1.62 24.10
CA PRO A 165 2.63 0.35 24.08
C PRO A 165 1.67 -0.86 24.07
N GLN A 166 0.67 -0.84 24.94
CA GLN A 166 -0.29 -1.94 25.04
C GLN A 166 -1.25 -1.98 23.85
N GLY A 167 -1.72 -0.81 23.39
CA GLY A 167 -2.63 -0.70 22.26
C GLY A 167 -1.99 -1.13 20.95
N LEU A 168 -0.72 -0.77 20.73
CA LEU A 168 0.04 -1.24 19.55
C LEU A 168 0.31 -2.74 19.61
N ALA A 169 0.60 -3.29 20.79
CA ALA A 169 0.74 -4.74 20.96
C ALA A 169 -0.56 -5.47 20.60
N ASN A 170 -1.72 -4.95 21.05
CA ASN A 170 -3.04 -5.50 20.70
C ASN A 170 -3.36 -5.38 19.21
N ALA A 171 -2.92 -4.30 18.56
CA ALA A 171 -3.17 -4.03 17.14
C ALA A 171 -2.13 -4.67 16.20
N TRP A 172 -1.05 -5.26 16.72
CA TRP A 172 0.08 -5.72 15.91
C TRP A 172 -0.33 -6.70 14.81
N GLN A 173 -1.05 -7.74 15.16
CA GLN A 173 -1.49 -8.75 14.21
C GLN A 173 -2.43 -8.18 13.13
N PRO A 174 -3.47 -7.39 13.43
CA PRO A 174 -4.25 -6.67 12.42
C PRO A 174 -3.42 -5.76 11.52
N ILE A 175 -2.46 -5.00 12.08
CA ILE A 175 -1.59 -4.11 11.30
C ILE A 175 -0.78 -4.91 10.27
N VAL A 176 -0.12 -5.99 10.69
CA VAL A 176 0.61 -6.87 9.77
C VAL A 176 -0.31 -7.45 8.70
N GLY A 177 -1.53 -7.85 9.09
CA GLY A 177 -2.56 -8.29 8.15
C GLY A 177 -2.89 -7.25 7.08
N GLN A 178 -2.97 -5.96 7.44
CA GLN A 178 -3.20 -4.87 6.49
C GLN A 178 -2.00 -4.66 5.54
N TYR A 179 -0.76 -4.83 6.00
CA TYR A 179 0.42 -4.74 5.15
C TYR A 179 0.48 -5.88 4.12
N LEU A 180 0.19 -7.10 4.54
CA LEU A 180 0.09 -8.25 3.63
C LEU A 180 -1.07 -8.08 2.62
N ASN A 181 -2.18 -7.51 3.07
CA ASN A 181 -3.31 -7.19 2.20
C ASN A 181 -2.94 -6.13 1.16
N LEU A 182 -2.22 -5.06 1.55
CA LEU A 182 -1.74 -4.03 0.63
C LEU A 182 -0.87 -4.65 -0.48
N MET A 183 0.05 -5.55 -0.13
CA MET A 183 0.89 -6.23 -1.12
C MET A 183 0.05 -7.04 -2.12
N LYS A 184 -0.97 -7.77 -1.68
CA LYS A 184 -1.89 -8.49 -2.58
C LYS A 184 -2.72 -7.53 -3.45
N LEU A 185 -3.20 -6.44 -2.87
CA LEU A 185 -4.00 -5.43 -3.56
C LEU A 185 -3.19 -4.61 -4.57
N SER A 186 -1.84 -4.60 -4.48
CA SER A 186 -1.00 -3.94 -5.49
C SER A 186 -1.20 -4.52 -6.89
N SER A 187 -1.66 -5.77 -7.01
CA SER A 187 -2.04 -6.40 -8.27
C SER A 187 -3.11 -5.62 -9.06
N LEU A 188 -3.96 -4.84 -8.37
CA LEU A 188 -4.97 -3.99 -9.00
C LEU A 188 -4.36 -2.80 -9.74
N ALA A 189 -3.10 -2.44 -9.44
CA ALA A 189 -2.39 -1.38 -10.15
C ALA A 189 -2.06 -1.75 -11.60
N SER A 190 -2.10 -3.04 -11.96
CA SER A 190 -2.07 -3.47 -13.38
C SER A 190 -3.19 -2.83 -14.19
N GLY A 191 -4.30 -2.47 -13.57
CA GLY A 191 -5.44 -1.81 -14.21
C GLY A 191 -5.16 -0.39 -14.71
N ILE A 192 -4.12 0.27 -14.22
CA ILE A 192 -3.64 1.57 -14.71
C ILE A 192 -2.35 1.46 -15.54
N GLY A 193 -1.99 0.24 -15.96
CA GLY A 193 -0.79 -0.01 -16.77
C GLY A 193 0.51 -0.11 -15.97
N PHE A 194 0.44 -0.15 -14.63
CA PHE A 194 1.63 -0.30 -13.80
C PHE A 194 2.22 -1.70 -13.95
N ALA A 195 3.50 -1.76 -14.34
CA ALA A 195 4.19 -3.01 -14.71
C ALA A 195 4.68 -3.82 -13.49
N GLU A 196 3.76 -4.10 -12.55
CA GLU A 196 3.96 -4.99 -11.42
C GLU A 196 3.78 -6.47 -11.83
N LEU A 197 3.88 -7.40 -10.91
CA LEU A 197 3.91 -8.83 -11.18
C LEU A 197 2.70 -9.33 -12.01
N THR A 198 1.48 -8.89 -11.69
CA THR A 198 0.27 -9.33 -12.42
C THR A 198 0.27 -8.80 -13.86
N TYR A 199 0.72 -7.58 -14.07
CA TYR A 199 0.89 -7.01 -15.41
C TYR A 199 1.89 -7.85 -16.22
N GLN A 200 3.03 -8.20 -15.64
CA GLN A 200 4.07 -8.98 -16.30
C GLN A 200 3.61 -10.41 -16.62
N VAL A 201 2.86 -11.04 -15.73
CA VAL A 201 2.24 -12.35 -15.97
C VAL A 201 1.30 -12.31 -17.19
N ARG A 202 0.46 -11.28 -17.29
CA ARG A 202 -0.40 -11.07 -18.47
C ARG A 202 0.41 -10.81 -19.74
N GLN A 203 1.51 -10.11 -19.63
CA GLN A 203 2.41 -9.87 -20.78
C GLN A 203 3.00 -11.19 -21.29
N ILE A 204 3.38 -12.12 -20.40
CA ILE A 204 3.87 -13.45 -20.79
C ILE A 204 2.77 -14.25 -21.49
N GLU A 205 1.55 -14.24 -20.96
CA GLU A 205 0.40 -14.89 -21.63
C GLU A 205 0.24 -14.38 -23.06
N SER A 206 0.31 -13.06 -23.26
CA SER A 206 0.18 -12.44 -24.59
C SER A 206 1.36 -12.74 -25.51
N TYR A 207 2.55 -12.97 -24.96
CA TYR A 207 3.78 -13.21 -25.72
C TYR A 207 3.91 -14.63 -26.23
N ASN A 208 3.63 -15.64 -25.40
CA ASN A 208 3.88 -17.05 -25.73
C ASN A 208 2.72 -18.00 -25.44
N ALA A 209 1.56 -17.50 -25.03
CA ALA A 209 0.35 -18.26 -24.71
C ALA A 209 0.51 -19.28 -23.54
N HIS A 210 1.52 -19.13 -22.66
CA HIS A 210 1.71 -19.96 -21.47
C HIS A 210 1.00 -19.37 -20.25
N ALA A 211 -0.31 -19.15 -20.37
CA ALA A 211 -1.13 -18.52 -19.34
C ALA A 211 -1.09 -19.29 -18.02
N LEU A 212 -1.30 -20.61 -18.06
CA LEU A 212 -1.42 -21.42 -16.85
C LEU A 212 -0.15 -21.42 -16.03
N GLU A 213 1.01 -21.60 -16.67
CA GLU A 213 2.31 -21.59 -16.03
C GLU A 213 2.67 -20.20 -15.49
N ALA A 214 2.43 -19.13 -16.27
CA ALA A 214 2.72 -17.77 -15.87
C ALA A 214 1.87 -17.36 -14.65
N PHE A 215 0.57 -17.64 -14.64
CA PHE A 215 -0.30 -17.35 -13.50
C PHE A 215 0.01 -18.23 -12.28
N ALA A 216 0.42 -19.49 -12.47
CA ALA A 216 0.86 -20.34 -11.38
C ALA A 216 2.12 -19.78 -10.69
N VAL A 217 3.13 -19.33 -11.47
CA VAL A 217 4.34 -18.69 -10.93
C VAL A 217 4.00 -17.37 -10.23
N GLY A 218 3.16 -16.52 -10.85
CA GLY A 218 2.72 -15.27 -10.25
C GLY A 218 2.00 -15.50 -8.92
N THR A 219 1.10 -16.50 -8.86
CA THR A 219 0.40 -16.88 -7.62
C THR A 219 1.37 -17.34 -6.54
N ALA A 220 2.34 -18.18 -6.90
CA ALA A 220 3.35 -18.67 -5.96
C ALA A 220 4.18 -17.51 -5.37
N LEU A 221 4.54 -16.51 -6.18
CA LEU A 221 5.28 -15.33 -5.74
C LEU A 221 4.47 -14.38 -4.85
N TYR A 222 3.15 -14.34 -4.99
CA TYR A 222 2.29 -13.58 -4.06
C TYR A 222 2.06 -14.30 -2.72
N LEU A 223 2.34 -15.61 -2.67
CA LEU A 223 2.22 -16.41 -1.44
C LEU A 223 3.53 -16.48 -0.65
N ALA A 224 4.67 -16.17 -1.29
CA ALA A 224 5.99 -16.21 -0.67
C ALA A 224 6.28 -14.96 0.15
#